data_441513a03956f2c114fe5ee74b32af2c
#
_entry.id   441513a03956f2c114fe5ee74b32af2c
#
_cell.length_a   1.000
_cell.length_b   1.000
_cell.length_c   1.000
_cell.angle_alpha   90.00
_cell.angle_beta   90.00
_cell.angle_gamma   90.00
#
_symmetry.space_group_name_H-M   'P 1'
#
loop_
_entity.id
_entity.type
_entity.pdbx_description
1 polymer ?
#
loop_
_entity_poly.entity_id
_entity_poly.type
_entity_poly.pdbx_seq_one_letter_code
_entity_poly.pdbx_strand_id
1 'polypeptide(L)'
;MKIVVLDGYTENPGDLSWKDLEALGETTIYDRTPVELVEERIGDAEIVITNKTPIDKEIFEKCQNIKYVGVLATGYNVVDVNTAAEKGIPVCNIPTYGTTAVAQMVFALLLEICHHVGTHS
;
A
#
# COMPACT_ATOMS: atom_id res chain seq x y z
N MET A 1 6.80 7.22 -10.31
CA MET A 1 6.53 6.61 -9.01
C MET A 1 6.04 5.20 -9.21
N LYS A 2 6.62 4.27 -8.49
CA LYS A 2 6.23 2.85 -8.60
C LYS A 2 5.32 2.45 -7.45
N ILE A 3 4.22 1.80 -7.78
CA ILE A 3 3.20 1.34 -6.85
C ILE A 3 3.05 -0.16 -7.01
N VAL A 4 3.05 -0.90 -5.91
CA VAL A 4 2.79 -2.34 -5.93
C VAL A 4 1.63 -2.68 -5.02
N VAL A 5 0.71 -3.52 -5.51
CA VAL A 5 -0.36 -4.10 -4.72
C VAL A 5 -0.05 -5.58 -4.58
N LEU A 6 0.20 -6.04 -3.36
CA LEU A 6 0.72 -7.39 -3.13
C LEU A 6 -0.36 -8.47 -3.17
N ASP A 7 -1.60 -8.14 -2.82
CA ASP A 7 -2.69 -9.10 -2.74
C ASP A 7 -4.03 -8.50 -3.14
N GLY A 8 -4.05 -7.91 -4.33
CA GLY A 8 -5.22 -7.21 -4.86
C GLY A 8 -6.47 -8.08 -5.00
N TYR A 9 -6.31 -9.38 -5.23
CA TYR A 9 -7.45 -10.29 -5.35
C TYR A 9 -8.29 -10.37 -4.08
N THR A 10 -7.67 -10.21 -2.92
CA THR A 10 -8.39 -10.26 -1.63
C THR A 10 -9.36 -9.09 -1.45
N GLU A 11 -9.12 -7.98 -2.13
CA GLU A 11 -9.98 -6.79 -2.09
C GLU A 11 -10.80 -6.63 -3.36
N ASN A 12 -10.24 -7.04 -4.50
CA ASN A 12 -10.88 -6.85 -5.81
C ASN A 12 -10.75 -8.11 -6.66
N PRO A 13 -11.70 -9.06 -6.51
CA PRO A 13 -11.70 -10.26 -7.34
C PRO A 13 -12.14 -10.02 -8.80
N GLY A 14 -12.24 -8.76 -9.23
CA GLY A 14 -12.58 -8.39 -10.60
C GLY A 14 -13.75 -7.43 -10.74
N ASP A 15 -14.35 -7.02 -9.63
CA ASP A 15 -15.54 -6.16 -9.63
C ASP A 15 -15.23 -4.66 -9.45
N LEU A 16 -13.99 -4.31 -9.15
CA LEU A 16 -13.55 -2.93 -9.00
C LEU A 16 -12.45 -2.60 -10.00
N SER A 17 -12.28 -1.33 -10.30
CA SER A 17 -11.24 -0.87 -11.22
C SER A 17 -10.04 -0.32 -10.46
N TRP A 18 -8.84 -0.68 -10.92
CA TRP A 18 -7.59 -0.11 -10.41
C TRP A 18 -7.11 1.10 -11.22
N LYS A 19 -7.92 1.59 -12.16
CA LYS A 19 -7.52 2.67 -13.08
C LYS A 19 -7.08 3.94 -12.36
N ASP A 20 -7.76 4.31 -11.29
CA ASP A 20 -7.42 5.53 -10.56
C ASP A 20 -6.06 5.41 -9.88
N LEU A 21 -5.74 4.22 -9.38
CA LEU A 21 -4.43 3.95 -8.81
C LEU A 21 -3.34 3.94 -9.89
N GLU A 22 -3.63 3.31 -11.01
CA GLU A 22 -2.71 3.26 -12.15
C GLU A 22 -2.42 4.65 -12.71
N ALA A 23 -3.35 5.58 -12.60
CA ALA A 23 -3.17 6.95 -13.04
C ALA A 23 -2.16 7.72 -12.17
N LEU A 24 -1.88 7.27 -10.95
CA LEU A 24 -0.94 7.92 -10.04
C LEU A 24 0.52 7.56 -10.33
N GLY A 25 0.77 6.46 -11.02
CA GLY A 25 2.12 6.02 -11.32
C GLY A 25 2.16 4.65 -11.94
N GLU A 26 3.38 4.13 -12.11
CA GLU A 26 3.59 2.78 -12.61
C GLU A 26 3.12 1.77 -11.56
N THR A 27 2.03 1.08 -11.84
CA THR A 27 1.37 0.20 -10.88
C THR A 27 1.46 -1.25 -11.32
N THR A 28 1.89 -2.13 -10.41
CA THR A 28 1.87 -3.58 -10.60
C THR A 28 0.96 -4.18 -9.55
N ILE A 29 -0.02 -4.96 -9.97
CA ILE A 29 -1.00 -5.57 -9.08
C ILE A 29 -0.86 -7.08 -9.14
N TYR A 30 -0.55 -7.68 -8.01
CA TYR A 30 -0.49 -9.13 -7.86
C TYR A 30 -1.76 -9.60 -7.16
N ASP A 31 -2.30 -10.75 -7.59
CA ASP A 31 -3.49 -11.31 -6.95
C ASP A 31 -3.19 -11.72 -5.51
N ARG A 32 -2.08 -12.41 -5.32
CA ARG A 32 -1.58 -12.83 -4.01
C ARG A 32 -0.07 -12.91 -4.09
N THR A 33 0.60 -12.67 -2.97
CA THR A 33 2.06 -12.74 -2.92
C THR A 33 2.49 -13.69 -1.80
N PRO A 34 3.17 -14.81 -2.14
CA PRO A 34 3.80 -15.65 -1.12
C PRO A 34 4.87 -14.88 -0.36
N VAL A 35 5.07 -15.24 0.90
CA VAL A 35 6.02 -14.54 1.78
C VAL A 35 7.42 -14.48 1.17
N GLU A 36 7.86 -15.55 0.52
CA GLU A 36 9.19 -15.63 -0.09
C GLU A 36 9.37 -14.75 -1.32
N LEU A 37 8.28 -14.22 -1.88
CA LEU A 37 8.34 -13.34 -3.05
C LEU A 37 8.09 -11.86 -2.73
N VAL A 38 7.82 -11.54 -1.46
CA VAL A 38 7.46 -10.16 -1.07
C VAL A 38 8.57 -9.18 -1.41
N GLU A 39 9.80 -9.48 -1.03
CA GLU A 39 10.95 -8.63 -1.31
C GLU A 39 11.14 -8.39 -2.80
N GLU A 40 11.09 -9.47 -3.59
CA GLU A 40 11.27 -9.40 -5.03
C GLU A 40 10.19 -8.57 -5.71
N ARG A 41 8.94 -8.76 -5.28
CA ARG A 41 7.80 -8.07 -5.89
C ARG A 41 7.70 -6.62 -5.50
N ILE A 42 8.10 -6.25 -4.30
CA ILE A 42 8.20 -4.85 -3.91
C ILE A 42 9.33 -4.19 -4.69
N GLY A 43 10.50 -4.82 -4.74
CA GLY A 43 11.64 -4.30 -5.47
C GLY A 43 11.96 -2.85 -5.09
N ASP A 44 11.84 -1.94 -6.03
CA ASP A 44 12.09 -0.51 -5.83
C ASP A 44 10.81 0.33 -5.73
N ALA A 45 9.67 -0.32 -5.45
CA ALA A 45 8.41 0.40 -5.31
C ALA A 45 8.46 1.38 -4.14
N GLU A 46 7.87 2.54 -4.34
CA GLU A 46 7.78 3.59 -3.32
C GLU A 46 6.50 3.48 -2.49
N ILE A 47 5.43 2.96 -3.09
CA ILE A 47 4.14 2.78 -2.45
C ILE A 47 3.79 1.31 -2.47
N VAL A 48 3.54 0.75 -1.29
CA VAL A 48 3.17 -0.66 -1.12
C VAL A 48 1.78 -0.73 -0.54
N ILE A 49 0.91 -1.47 -1.20
CA ILE A 49 -0.46 -1.69 -0.75
C ILE A 49 -0.63 -3.17 -0.49
N THR A 50 -1.11 -3.50 0.69
CA THR A 50 -1.30 -4.88 1.11
C THR A 50 -2.59 -5.03 1.90
N ASN A 51 -3.13 -6.24 1.95
CA ASN A 51 -4.23 -6.59 2.83
C ASN A 51 -3.78 -7.63 3.86
N LYS A 52 -3.23 -8.74 3.39
CA LYS A 52 -2.83 -9.86 4.26
C LYS A 52 -1.37 -10.26 4.12
N THR A 53 -0.66 -9.70 3.16
CA THR A 53 0.74 -10.02 2.94
C THR A 53 1.62 -9.31 3.96
N PRO A 54 2.45 -10.03 4.73
CA PRO A 54 3.28 -9.43 5.78
C PRO A 54 4.37 -8.52 5.23
N ILE A 55 4.58 -7.39 5.89
CA ILE A 55 5.71 -6.50 5.65
C ILE A 55 6.42 -6.33 6.98
N ASP A 56 7.45 -7.11 7.18
CA ASP A 56 8.19 -7.14 8.44
C ASP A 56 9.45 -6.24 8.38
N LYS A 57 10.19 -6.26 9.48
CA LYS A 57 11.41 -5.46 9.59
C LYS A 57 12.42 -5.77 8.49
N GLU A 58 12.57 -7.05 8.15
CA GLU A 58 13.51 -7.48 7.10
C GLU A 58 13.14 -6.86 5.74
N ILE A 59 11.85 -6.85 5.42
CA ILE A 59 11.36 -6.24 4.18
C ILE A 59 11.65 -4.74 4.14
N PHE A 60 11.40 -4.02 5.24
CA PHE A 60 11.71 -2.60 5.31
C PHE A 60 13.21 -2.32 5.18
N GLU A 61 14.04 -3.21 5.67
CA GLU A 61 15.50 -3.06 5.56
C GLU A 61 16.00 -3.31 4.14
N LYS A 62 15.40 -4.26 3.44
CA LYS A 62 15.79 -4.62 2.08
C LYS A 62 15.16 -3.74 1.00
N CYS A 63 13.94 -3.29 1.21
CA CYS A 63 13.21 -2.47 0.25
C CYS A 63 13.22 -1.02 0.72
N GLN A 64 14.35 -0.34 0.54
CA GLN A 64 14.58 0.98 1.11
C GLN A 64 13.90 2.12 0.36
N ASN A 65 13.28 1.85 -0.77
CA ASN A 65 12.57 2.86 -1.53
C ASN A 65 11.12 3.06 -1.06
N ILE A 66 10.65 2.24 -0.14
CA ILE A 66 9.27 2.35 0.38
C ILE A 66 9.11 3.68 1.09
N LYS A 67 8.11 4.46 0.67
CA LYS A 67 7.77 5.76 1.26
C LYS A 67 6.39 5.78 1.90
N TYR A 68 5.55 4.79 1.58
CA TYR A 68 4.19 4.70 2.09
C TYR A 68 3.71 3.25 2.05
N VAL A 69 2.98 2.85 3.09
CA VAL A 69 2.33 1.53 3.13
C VAL A 69 0.84 1.73 3.42
N GLY A 70 -0.01 1.22 2.53
CA GLY A 70 -1.45 1.22 2.71
C GLY A 70 -1.94 -0.19 3.01
N VAL A 71 -2.71 -0.34 4.08
CA VAL A 71 -3.31 -1.62 4.45
C VAL A 71 -4.80 -1.56 4.15
N LEU A 72 -5.26 -2.40 3.24
CA LEU A 72 -6.65 -2.45 2.79
C LEU A 72 -7.52 -3.27 3.74
N ALA A 73 -7.34 -3.04 5.04
CA ALA A 73 -8.07 -3.75 6.07
C ALA A 73 -8.10 -2.93 7.35
N THR A 74 -8.99 -3.30 8.27
CA THR A 74 -9.07 -2.65 9.58
C THR A 74 -7.85 -2.97 10.43
N GLY A 75 -7.41 -4.23 10.46
CA GLY A 75 -6.22 -4.63 11.18
C GLY A 75 -4.94 -4.34 10.40
N TYR A 76 -3.89 -3.96 11.09
CA TYR A 76 -2.59 -3.64 10.48
C TYR A 76 -1.46 -4.52 11.02
N ASN A 77 -1.80 -5.66 11.60
CA ASN A 77 -0.83 -6.59 12.20
C ASN A 77 0.17 -7.15 11.19
N VAL A 78 -0.17 -7.11 9.91
CA VAL A 78 0.69 -7.59 8.83
C VAL A 78 1.89 -6.67 8.58
N VAL A 79 1.86 -5.44 9.11
CA VAL A 79 2.93 -4.47 8.92
C VAL A 79 3.64 -4.22 10.25
N ASP A 80 4.97 -4.25 10.24
CA ASP A 80 5.78 -3.85 11.39
C ASP A 80 5.76 -2.32 11.49
N VAL A 81 4.77 -1.79 12.19
CA VAL A 81 4.55 -0.35 12.29
C VAL A 81 5.67 0.34 13.09
N ASN A 82 6.31 -0.36 13.99
CA ASN A 82 7.43 0.21 14.76
C ASN A 82 8.62 0.50 13.86
N THR A 83 8.97 -0.44 13.00
CA THR A 83 10.05 -0.23 12.03
C THR A 83 9.70 0.85 11.02
N ALA A 84 8.46 0.87 10.54
CA ALA A 84 8.00 1.92 9.64
C ALA A 84 8.12 3.30 10.28
N ALA A 85 7.71 3.44 11.54
CA ALA A 85 7.81 4.69 12.28
C ALA A 85 9.26 5.14 12.43
N GLU A 86 10.18 4.23 12.74
CA GLU A 86 11.61 4.53 12.83
C GLU A 86 12.18 5.07 11.53
N LYS A 87 11.68 4.62 10.40
CA LYS A 87 12.11 5.05 9.07
C LYS A 87 11.33 6.25 8.53
N GLY A 88 10.36 6.75 9.28
CA GLY A 88 9.51 7.85 8.84
C GLY A 88 8.54 7.48 7.73
N ILE A 89 8.16 6.20 7.64
CA ILE A 89 7.24 5.70 6.62
C ILE A 89 5.82 5.69 7.20
N PRO A 90 4.88 6.47 6.64
CA PRO A 90 3.49 6.42 7.10
C PRO A 90 2.83 5.10 6.72
N VAL A 91 2.10 4.54 7.67
CA VAL A 91 1.31 3.32 7.48
C VAL A 91 -0.14 3.69 7.77
N CYS A 92 -1.00 3.50 6.79
CA CYS A 92 -2.43 3.81 6.92
C CYS A 92 -3.25 2.54 6.75
N ASN A 93 -4.30 2.43 7.56
CA ASN A 93 -5.26 1.34 7.47
C ASN A 93 -6.66 1.93 7.35
N ILE A 94 -7.65 1.06 7.29
CA ILE A 94 -9.05 1.48 7.14
C ILE A 94 -9.80 1.11 8.41
N PRO A 95 -10.06 2.08 9.28
CA PRO A 95 -10.62 1.80 10.60
C PRO A 95 -12.11 1.46 10.61
N THR A 96 -12.85 1.74 9.53
CA THR A 96 -14.28 1.45 9.45
C THR A 96 -14.68 0.86 8.11
N TYR A 97 -15.70 0.01 8.13
CA TYR A 97 -16.15 -0.73 6.96
C TYR A 97 -17.03 0.06 6.01
N GLY A 98 -16.74 -0.09 4.77
CA GLY A 98 -17.51 0.30 3.61
C GLY A 98 -16.58 0.19 2.43
N THR A 99 -16.80 -0.74 1.53
CA THR A 99 -15.89 -1.04 0.43
C THR A 99 -15.56 0.22 -0.38
N THR A 100 -16.57 1.06 -0.61
CA THR A 100 -16.39 2.32 -1.34
C THR A 100 -15.62 3.35 -0.53
N ALA A 101 -15.94 3.49 0.77
CA ALA A 101 -15.26 4.41 1.65
C ALA A 101 -13.79 4.04 1.84
N VAL A 102 -13.50 2.74 1.87
CA VAL A 102 -12.16 2.18 1.94
C VAL A 102 -11.32 2.63 0.75
N ALA A 103 -11.83 2.43 -0.45
CA ALA A 103 -11.13 2.82 -1.67
C ALA A 103 -10.89 4.33 -1.71
N GLN A 104 -11.90 5.12 -1.37
CA GLN A 104 -11.77 6.58 -1.34
C GLN A 104 -10.73 7.07 -0.34
N MET A 105 -10.68 6.46 0.84
CA MET A 105 -9.71 6.84 1.86
C MET A 105 -8.28 6.56 1.39
N VAL A 106 -8.05 5.39 0.79
CA VAL A 106 -6.73 5.04 0.26
C VAL A 106 -6.31 6.03 -0.83
N PHE A 107 -7.22 6.33 -1.76
CA PHE A 107 -6.93 7.30 -2.83
C PHE A 107 -6.69 8.70 -2.28
N ALA A 108 -7.48 9.14 -1.30
CA ALA A 108 -7.29 10.46 -0.69
C ALA A 108 -5.92 10.58 -0.02
N LEU A 109 -5.49 9.55 0.70
CA LEU A 109 -4.19 9.53 1.35
C LEU A 109 -3.05 9.50 0.33
N LEU A 110 -3.20 8.69 -0.73
CA LEU A 110 -2.21 8.65 -1.80
C LEU A 110 -2.10 9.99 -2.52
N LEU A 111 -3.22 10.64 -2.79
CA LEU A 111 -3.22 11.96 -3.42
C LEU A 111 -2.55 13.00 -2.54
N GLU A 112 -2.79 12.97 -1.25
CA GLU A 112 -2.12 13.89 -0.32
C GLU A 112 -0.60 13.70 -0.34
N ILE A 113 -0.14 12.46 -0.33
CA ILE A 113 1.28 12.14 -0.35
C ILE A 113 1.92 12.50 -1.70
N CYS A 114 1.26 12.16 -2.80
CA CYS A 114 1.80 12.35 -4.14
C CYS A 114 1.73 13.80 -4.62
N HIS A 115 0.68 14.53 -4.24
CA HIS A 115 0.39 15.86 -4.77
C HIS A 115 0.43 16.95 -3.72
N HIS A 116 0.61 16.61 -2.45
CA HIS A 116 0.64 17.56 -1.34
C HIS A 116 -0.54 18.53 -1.37
N VAL A 117 -1.75 17.99 -1.51
CA VAL A 117 -2.98 18.80 -1.67
C VAL A 117 -3.14 19.80 -0.54
N GLY A 118 -2.89 19.39 0.71
CA GLY A 118 -2.96 20.28 1.86
C GLY A 118 -1.95 21.42 1.80
N THR A 119 -0.79 21.20 1.21
CA THR A 119 0.25 22.21 1.06
C THR A 119 -0.08 23.21 -0.06
N HIS A 120 -0.76 22.76 -1.10
CA HIS A 120 -1.10 23.59 -2.26
C HIS A 120 -2.45 24.29 -2.14
N SER A 121 -3.23 23.92 -1.15
CA SER A 121 -4.50 24.61 -0.88
C SER A 121 -4.28 25.85 0.02
#